data_1268c296943299156359e26247136eb6
#
_entry.id   1268c296943299156359e26247136eb6
#
_cell.length_a   1.000
_cell.length_b   1.000
_cell.length_c   1.000
_cell.angle_alpha   90.00
_cell.angle_beta   90.00
_cell.angle_gamma   90.00
#
_symmetry.space_group_name_H-M   'P 1'
#
loop_
_entity.id
_entity.type
_entity.pdbx_description
1 polymer ?
#
loop_
_entity_poly.entity_id
_entity_poly.type
_entity_poly.pdbx_seq_one_letter_code
_entity_poly.pdbx_strand_id
1 'polypeptide(L)'
;MQNYDIVSADSHINEPPDLFMNVPQALKELAPKVVSYEKGDAWIMAPGAEPRFVSTSAVAGRKKEEYLKEPVTYANMCKGSFDPEARLKDMDIDNLDADVMYPGIMRYLERCANDDIRLACAHAYNEWMADFCKFNPSRLQGIGVVPMLDDNGGKNAVEAIKFAAKKGIRSVFLSQRDGGLPLNHPSAEPFWAAAEELNMPVSIHIHTTPFLRGLKPEQLALMGTKEMGITTVTLCMSEHVGLMMFGGVFMRHPKLKIVFAEGGIGWVPAFLERADHVFRVHKPYLGSTITELPSETWRKQCYATFQEDVAGIRLRDMMGVETLMWASDYPHTDTTWPDSKKIIDKTFAGVPANEKHKMISENAARLYGFKS
;
A
#
# COMPACT_ATOMS: atom_id res chain seq x y z
N MET A 1 3.27 -1.08 29.10
CA MET A 1 3.33 -0.65 27.70
C MET A 1 4.15 -1.70 26.96
N GLN A 2 3.63 -2.23 25.87
CA GLN A 2 4.37 -3.21 25.06
C GLN A 2 5.40 -2.39 24.25
N ASN A 3 6.68 -2.73 24.40
CA ASN A 3 7.73 -2.07 23.66
C ASN A 3 7.94 -2.85 22.36
N TYR A 4 7.73 -2.24 21.21
CA TYR A 4 7.97 -2.85 19.91
C TYR A 4 9.39 -2.49 19.46
N ASP A 5 10.21 -3.50 19.14
CA ASP A 5 11.55 -3.31 18.60
C ASP A 5 11.52 -3.16 17.08
N ILE A 6 10.73 -4.00 16.38
CA ILE A 6 10.59 -3.95 14.92
C ILE A 6 9.11 -4.10 14.54
N VAL A 7 8.60 -3.12 13.80
CA VAL A 7 7.26 -3.10 13.19
C VAL A 7 7.39 -3.00 11.69
N SER A 8 6.88 -3.97 10.95
CA SER A 8 6.76 -3.86 9.50
C SER A 8 5.57 -2.96 9.16
N ALA A 9 5.83 -1.85 8.45
CA ALA A 9 4.79 -0.90 8.07
C ALA A 9 4.12 -1.22 6.73
N ASP A 10 4.59 -2.26 6.04
CA ASP A 10 4.10 -2.72 4.75
C ASP A 10 4.44 -4.20 4.56
N SER A 11 3.42 -4.98 4.44
CA SER A 11 3.44 -6.39 4.09
C SER A 11 2.12 -6.71 3.41
N HIS A 12 1.96 -7.93 2.92
CA HIS A 12 0.77 -8.29 2.16
C HIS A 12 0.10 -9.55 2.68
N ILE A 13 -1.19 -9.64 2.37
CA ILE A 13 -1.95 -10.89 2.48
C ILE A 13 -2.30 -11.41 1.08
N ASN A 14 -2.69 -12.67 1.01
CA ASN A 14 -3.40 -13.24 -0.15
C ASN A 14 -4.81 -13.59 0.31
N GLU A 15 -5.79 -12.91 -0.25
CA GLU A 15 -7.20 -13.12 0.12
C GLU A 15 -7.60 -14.59 -0.09
N PRO A 16 -8.33 -15.21 0.85
CA PRO A 16 -8.72 -16.61 0.70
C PRO A 16 -9.72 -16.78 -0.46
N PRO A 17 -9.70 -17.93 -1.17
CA PRO A 17 -10.51 -18.14 -2.37
C PRO A 17 -12.02 -17.99 -2.18
N ASP A 18 -12.49 -18.16 -0.96
CA ASP A 18 -13.91 -18.10 -0.58
C ASP A 18 -14.35 -16.74 -0.05
N LEU A 19 -13.46 -15.74 -0.02
CA LEU A 19 -13.73 -14.40 0.54
C LEU A 19 -15.04 -13.78 0.02
N PHE A 20 -15.31 -13.91 -1.27
CA PHE A 20 -16.47 -13.28 -1.91
C PHE A 20 -17.70 -14.18 -2.04
N MET A 21 -17.73 -15.35 -1.38
CA MET A 21 -18.90 -16.21 -1.38
C MET A 21 -20.13 -15.58 -0.70
N ASN A 22 -19.91 -14.63 0.21
CA ASN A 22 -20.96 -13.97 0.99
C ASN A 22 -21.40 -12.60 0.43
N VAL A 23 -20.95 -12.22 -0.77
CA VAL A 23 -21.50 -11.03 -1.42
C VAL A 23 -23.00 -11.19 -1.70
N PRO A 24 -23.79 -10.11 -1.83
CA PRO A 24 -25.23 -10.20 -2.10
C PRO A 24 -25.55 -11.12 -3.28
N GLN A 25 -26.61 -11.93 -3.16
CA GLN A 25 -26.96 -12.96 -4.15
C GLN A 25 -27.06 -12.40 -5.58
N ALA A 26 -27.58 -11.17 -5.73
CA ALA A 26 -27.70 -10.52 -7.04
C ALA A 26 -26.34 -10.19 -7.72
N LEU A 27 -25.23 -10.17 -6.95
CA LEU A 27 -23.89 -9.82 -7.41
C LEU A 27 -22.97 -11.04 -7.54
N LYS A 28 -23.41 -12.24 -7.14
CA LYS A 28 -22.55 -13.45 -7.10
C LYS A 28 -21.91 -13.79 -8.44
N GLU A 29 -22.63 -13.63 -9.54
CA GLU A 29 -22.09 -13.91 -10.88
C GLU A 29 -21.00 -12.93 -11.32
N LEU A 30 -20.95 -11.75 -10.68
CA LEU A 30 -19.95 -10.72 -10.94
C LEU A 30 -18.76 -10.77 -9.98
N ALA A 31 -18.85 -11.59 -8.92
CA ALA A 31 -17.85 -11.65 -7.86
C ALA A 31 -16.52 -12.23 -8.37
N PRO A 32 -15.38 -11.69 -7.89
CA PRO A 32 -14.08 -12.30 -8.15
C PRO A 32 -14.04 -13.75 -7.65
N LYS A 33 -13.34 -14.61 -8.38
CA LYS A 33 -13.16 -16.00 -8.01
C LYS A 33 -11.79 -16.52 -8.37
N VAL A 34 -11.33 -17.52 -7.63
CA VAL A 34 -10.10 -18.25 -7.94
C VAL A 34 -10.41 -19.40 -8.92
N VAL A 35 -9.54 -19.53 -9.90
CA VAL A 35 -9.57 -20.65 -10.86
C VAL A 35 -8.17 -21.25 -10.93
N SER A 36 -8.07 -22.57 -10.84
CA SER A 36 -6.80 -23.29 -10.98
C SER A 36 -6.48 -23.55 -12.44
N TYR A 37 -5.26 -23.24 -12.82
CA TYR A 37 -4.68 -23.46 -14.14
C TYR A 37 -3.40 -24.30 -14.03
N GLU A 38 -2.91 -24.81 -15.14
CA GLU A 38 -1.61 -25.50 -15.20
C GLU A 38 -0.45 -24.61 -14.69
N LYS A 39 -0.58 -23.28 -14.88
CA LYS A 39 0.42 -22.27 -14.43
C LYS A 39 0.22 -21.79 -12.99
N GLY A 40 -0.69 -22.39 -12.22
CA GLY A 40 -1.00 -22.03 -10.84
C GLY A 40 -2.41 -21.45 -10.67
N ASP A 41 -2.73 -21.05 -9.47
CA ASP A 41 -4.03 -20.43 -9.17
C ASP A 41 -4.05 -18.96 -9.59
N ALA A 42 -5.19 -18.53 -10.10
CA ALA A 42 -5.40 -17.17 -10.55
C ALA A 42 -6.78 -16.63 -10.15
N TRP A 43 -6.84 -15.35 -9.87
CA TRP A 43 -8.07 -14.60 -9.69
C TRP A 43 -8.65 -14.14 -11.04
N ILE A 44 -9.94 -14.35 -11.22
CA ILE A 44 -10.75 -13.75 -12.28
C ILE A 44 -11.57 -12.65 -11.63
N MET A 45 -11.22 -11.39 -11.88
CA MET A 45 -11.80 -10.22 -11.21
C MET A 45 -13.20 -9.85 -11.70
N ALA A 46 -13.55 -10.24 -12.92
CA ALA A 46 -14.87 -10.04 -13.54
C ALA A 46 -15.11 -11.12 -14.59
N PRO A 47 -16.36 -11.38 -14.97
CA PRO A 47 -16.66 -12.32 -16.06
C PRO A 47 -15.91 -11.93 -17.35
N GLY A 48 -15.15 -12.89 -17.90
CA GLY A 48 -14.35 -12.70 -19.12
C GLY A 48 -13.04 -11.92 -18.93
N ALA A 49 -12.67 -11.56 -17.70
CA ALA A 49 -11.39 -10.90 -17.43
C ALA A 49 -10.22 -11.89 -17.52
N GLU A 50 -9.06 -11.36 -17.90
CA GLU A 50 -7.82 -12.13 -17.94
C GLU A 50 -7.40 -12.62 -16.53
N PRO A 51 -6.87 -13.86 -16.43
CA PRO A 51 -6.41 -14.41 -15.15
C PRO A 51 -5.26 -13.60 -14.54
N ARG A 52 -5.36 -13.34 -13.24
CA ARG A 52 -4.26 -12.77 -12.44
C ARG A 52 -3.71 -13.83 -11.52
N PHE A 53 -2.58 -14.40 -11.90
CA PHE A 53 -1.93 -15.45 -11.14
C PHE A 53 -1.41 -14.94 -9.80
N VAL A 54 -1.57 -15.73 -8.73
CA VAL A 54 -1.01 -15.43 -7.40
C VAL A 54 0.52 -15.40 -7.43
N SER A 55 1.14 -16.27 -8.24
CA SER A 55 2.54 -16.20 -8.65
C SER A 55 3.50 -15.63 -7.59
N THR A 56 4.19 -14.53 -7.93
CA THR A 56 5.24 -13.90 -7.10
C THR A 56 4.73 -13.16 -5.86
N SER A 57 3.42 -13.09 -5.64
CA SER A 57 2.83 -12.44 -4.45
C SER A 57 2.76 -13.37 -3.21
N ALA A 58 3.25 -14.60 -3.30
CA ALA A 58 3.08 -15.60 -2.23
C ALA A 58 4.26 -16.57 -2.14
N VAL A 59 5.50 -16.07 -2.29
CA VAL A 59 6.70 -16.91 -2.45
C VAL A 59 7.65 -16.91 -1.26
N ALA A 60 7.35 -16.19 -0.18
CA ALA A 60 8.17 -16.21 1.03
C ALA A 60 8.46 -17.65 1.50
N GLY A 61 9.69 -17.94 1.84
CA GLY A 61 10.16 -19.28 2.23
C GLY A 61 10.48 -20.23 1.08
N ARG A 62 10.21 -19.86 -0.16
CA ARG A 62 10.60 -20.65 -1.34
C ARG A 62 11.94 -20.15 -1.92
N LYS A 63 12.76 -21.08 -2.41
CA LYS A 63 13.97 -20.70 -3.16
C LYS A 63 13.58 -20.16 -4.54
N LYS A 64 14.37 -19.24 -5.07
CA LYS A 64 14.13 -18.63 -6.40
C LYS A 64 13.95 -19.67 -7.51
N GLU A 65 14.74 -20.76 -7.46
CA GLU A 65 14.70 -21.86 -8.42
C GLU A 65 13.41 -22.70 -8.31
N GLU A 66 12.73 -22.68 -7.17
CA GLU A 66 11.53 -23.47 -6.92
C GLU A 66 10.29 -22.78 -7.53
N TYR A 67 10.11 -21.48 -7.29
CA TYR A 67 8.91 -20.80 -7.84
C TYR A 67 8.99 -20.48 -9.32
N LEU A 68 10.15 -20.65 -9.94
CA LEU A 68 10.28 -20.67 -11.40
C LEU A 68 9.87 -22.00 -12.04
N LYS A 69 9.89 -23.09 -11.27
CA LYS A 69 9.61 -24.46 -11.73
C LYS A 69 8.24 -24.96 -11.32
N GLU A 70 7.79 -24.57 -10.14
CA GLU A 70 6.52 -25.03 -9.56
C GLU A 70 5.50 -23.89 -9.54
N PRO A 71 4.33 -24.09 -10.18
CA PRO A 71 3.24 -23.12 -10.11
C PRO A 71 2.83 -22.84 -8.67
N VAL A 72 2.54 -21.57 -8.35
CA VAL A 72 2.04 -21.18 -7.04
C VAL A 72 0.53 -21.39 -6.99
N THR A 73 0.10 -22.10 -5.95
CA THR A 73 -1.32 -22.38 -5.68
C THR A 73 -1.63 -22.09 -4.21
N TYR A 74 -2.89 -21.96 -3.85
CA TYR A 74 -3.31 -21.84 -2.44
C TYR A 74 -2.93 -23.07 -1.60
N ALA A 75 -2.70 -24.21 -2.22
CA ALA A 75 -2.26 -25.43 -1.52
C ALA A 75 -0.78 -25.39 -1.14
N ASN A 76 0.05 -24.65 -1.89
CA ASN A 76 1.51 -24.65 -1.70
C ASN A 76 2.13 -23.27 -1.42
N MET A 77 1.32 -22.21 -1.34
CA MET A 77 1.82 -20.89 -0.91
C MET A 77 2.08 -20.84 0.61
N CYS A 78 2.82 -19.83 1.07
CA CYS A 78 3.05 -19.62 2.49
C CYS A 78 1.73 -19.34 3.22
N LYS A 79 1.44 -20.13 4.26
CA LYS A 79 0.17 -20.03 5.00
C LYS A 79 0.01 -18.71 5.73
N GLY A 80 1.10 -18.10 6.23
CA GLY A 80 1.05 -16.79 6.87
C GLY A 80 0.51 -15.65 5.99
N SER A 81 0.35 -15.88 4.68
CA SER A 81 -0.27 -14.91 3.79
C SER A 81 -1.80 -14.84 3.89
N PHE A 82 -2.49 -15.85 4.46
CA PHE A 82 -3.95 -15.89 4.59
C PHE A 82 -4.46 -16.49 5.91
N ASP A 83 -3.58 -16.99 6.76
CA ASP A 83 -3.89 -17.58 8.07
C ASP A 83 -3.21 -16.78 9.18
N PRO A 84 -3.97 -16.19 10.15
CA PRO A 84 -3.39 -15.31 11.17
C PRO A 84 -2.49 -16.04 12.18
N GLU A 85 -2.74 -17.31 12.48
CA GLU A 85 -1.87 -18.08 13.39
C GLU A 85 -0.52 -18.39 12.71
N ALA A 86 -0.56 -18.78 11.44
CA ALA A 86 0.65 -19.01 10.65
C ALA A 86 1.42 -17.68 10.46
N ARG A 87 0.72 -16.55 10.25
CA ARG A 87 1.33 -15.23 10.16
C ARG A 87 2.17 -14.88 11.39
N LEU A 88 1.62 -15.09 12.58
CA LEU A 88 2.35 -14.82 13.81
C LEU A 88 3.62 -15.69 13.93
N LYS A 89 3.56 -16.96 13.51
CA LYS A 89 4.75 -17.84 13.48
C LYS A 89 5.82 -17.35 12.50
N ASP A 90 5.41 -16.88 11.32
CA ASP A 90 6.34 -16.32 10.34
C ASP A 90 6.95 -15.00 10.84
N MET A 91 6.18 -14.17 11.54
CA MET A 91 6.69 -12.95 12.20
C MET A 91 7.70 -13.30 13.31
N ASP A 92 7.44 -14.34 14.10
CA ASP A 92 8.37 -14.79 15.16
C ASP A 92 9.70 -15.29 14.57
N ILE A 93 9.67 -15.98 13.42
CA ILE A 93 10.87 -16.40 12.68
C ILE A 93 11.71 -15.19 12.28
N ASP A 94 11.07 -14.11 11.85
CA ASP A 94 11.71 -12.91 11.33
C ASP A 94 11.99 -11.83 12.41
N ASN A 95 11.66 -12.14 13.68
CA ASN A 95 11.78 -11.24 14.82
C ASN A 95 10.98 -9.94 14.68
N LEU A 96 9.78 -10.01 14.09
CA LEU A 96 8.85 -8.88 13.98
C LEU A 96 7.87 -8.88 15.15
N ASP A 97 7.75 -7.75 15.85
CA ASP A 97 6.79 -7.59 16.94
C ASP A 97 5.38 -7.31 16.44
N ALA A 98 5.25 -6.51 15.39
CA ALA A 98 3.97 -6.16 14.79
C ALA A 98 4.08 -5.94 13.28
N ASP A 99 2.94 -6.03 12.61
CA ASP A 99 2.88 -6.03 11.15
C ASP A 99 1.64 -5.33 10.62
N VAL A 100 1.83 -4.49 9.59
CA VAL A 100 0.79 -3.78 8.87
C VAL A 100 0.59 -4.46 7.51
N MET A 101 -0.61 -4.99 7.29
CA MET A 101 -0.89 -5.87 6.15
C MET A 101 -1.76 -5.18 5.11
N TYR A 102 -1.22 -5.04 3.91
CA TYR A 102 -1.91 -4.51 2.74
C TYR A 102 -2.66 -5.61 1.98
N PRO A 103 -3.69 -5.22 1.20
CA PRO A 103 -4.42 -6.17 0.35
C PRO A 103 -3.51 -6.77 -0.72
N GLY A 104 -3.79 -8.02 -1.09
CA GLY A 104 -3.21 -8.70 -2.23
C GLY A 104 -3.98 -8.40 -3.51
N ILE A 105 -4.98 -9.25 -3.82
CA ILE A 105 -5.78 -9.07 -5.05
C ILE A 105 -6.70 -7.85 -4.99
N MET A 106 -7.12 -7.43 -3.80
CA MET A 106 -7.97 -6.26 -3.64
C MET A 106 -7.28 -4.93 -3.97
N ARG A 107 -5.97 -4.90 -4.18
CA ARG A 107 -5.29 -3.76 -4.83
C ARG A 107 -5.82 -3.48 -6.24
N TYR A 108 -6.47 -4.46 -6.87
CA TYR A 108 -7.05 -4.40 -8.20
C TYR A 108 -8.58 -4.36 -8.17
N LEU A 109 -9.17 -3.82 -7.11
CA LEU A 109 -10.62 -3.70 -6.94
C LEU A 109 -11.31 -2.99 -8.12
N GLU A 110 -10.61 -2.06 -8.76
CA GLU A 110 -11.07 -1.34 -9.95
C GLU A 110 -11.36 -2.25 -11.16
N ARG A 111 -10.83 -3.48 -11.16
CA ARG A 111 -11.04 -4.47 -12.24
C ARG A 111 -12.31 -5.28 -12.07
N CYS A 112 -13.01 -5.13 -10.94
CA CYS A 112 -14.35 -5.70 -10.80
C CYS A 112 -15.33 -5.05 -11.77
N ALA A 113 -16.39 -5.77 -12.14
CA ALA A 113 -17.27 -5.46 -13.27
C ALA A 113 -17.96 -4.08 -13.20
N ASN A 114 -18.40 -3.65 -12.02
CA ASN A 114 -19.10 -2.38 -11.80
C ASN A 114 -18.95 -1.91 -10.35
N ASP A 115 -19.54 -0.75 -10.04
CA ASP A 115 -19.38 -0.10 -8.73
C ASP A 115 -20.09 -0.85 -7.61
N ASP A 116 -21.22 -1.51 -7.87
CA ASP A 116 -21.95 -2.26 -6.86
C ASP A 116 -21.13 -3.46 -6.36
N ILE A 117 -20.52 -4.22 -7.29
CA ILE A 117 -19.65 -5.34 -6.89
C ILE A 117 -18.34 -4.85 -6.28
N ARG A 118 -17.78 -3.71 -6.71
CA ARG A 118 -16.61 -3.11 -6.07
C ARG A 118 -16.88 -2.78 -4.61
N LEU A 119 -17.99 -2.12 -4.33
CA LEU A 119 -18.38 -1.79 -2.96
C LEU A 119 -18.64 -3.04 -2.12
N ALA A 120 -19.36 -4.03 -2.67
CA ALA A 120 -19.62 -5.29 -1.98
C ALA A 120 -18.32 -6.06 -1.68
N CYS A 121 -17.37 -6.10 -2.60
CA CYS A 121 -16.06 -6.72 -2.39
C CYS A 121 -15.23 -5.95 -1.34
N ALA A 122 -15.26 -4.60 -1.36
CA ALA A 122 -14.59 -3.80 -0.34
C ALA A 122 -15.17 -4.08 1.05
N HIS A 123 -16.48 -4.19 1.19
CA HIS A 123 -17.13 -4.55 2.47
C HIS A 123 -16.72 -5.96 2.93
N ALA A 124 -16.79 -6.97 2.04
CA ALA A 124 -16.40 -8.35 2.35
C ALA A 124 -14.94 -8.43 2.82
N TYR A 125 -14.04 -7.77 2.09
CA TYR A 125 -12.62 -7.69 2.46
C TYR A 125 -12.41 -7.01 3.80
N ASN A 126 -13.01 -5.83 4.02
CA ASN A 126 -12.83 -5.05 5.24
C ASN A 126 -13.35 -5.81 6.48
N GLU A 127 -14.44 -6.56 6.33
CA GLU A 127 -14.95 -7.43 7.40
C GLU A 127 -14.00 -8.58 7.70
N TRP A 128 -13.56 -9.32 6.67
CA TRP A 128 -12.60 -10.40 6.81
C TRP A 128 -11.27 -9.94 7.42
N MET A 129 -10.74 -8.80 6.95
CA MET A 129 -9.49 -8.25 7.46
C MET A 129 -9.61 -7.84 8.94
N ALA A 130 -10.75 -7.26 9.32
CA ALA A 130 -11.02 -6.95 10.73
C ALA A 130 -11.04 -8.21 11.59
N ASP A 131 -11.62 -9.31 11.10
CA ASP A 131 -11.65 -10.59 11.81
C ASP A 131 -10.25 -11.24 11.88
N PHE A 132 -9.47 -11.16 10.80
CA PHE A 132 -8.08 -11.60 10.78
C PHE A 132 -7.25 -10.91 11.87
N CYS A 133 -7.38 -9.58 11.99
CA CYS A 133 -6.63 -8.81 12.98
C CYS A 133 -7.08 -9.07 14.43
N LYS A 134 -8.33 -9.49 14.67
CA LYS A 134 -8.83 -9.85 16.00
C LYS A 134 -8.10 -11.04 16.61
N PHE A 135 -7.42 -11.86 15.82
CA PHE A 135 -6.64 -12.98 16.32
C PHE A 135 -5.50 -12.51 17.25
N ASN A 136 -4.85 -11.40 16.90
CA ASN A 136 -3.90 -10.72 17.79
C ASN A 136 -3.82 -9.22 17.47
N PRO A 137 -4.72 -8.39 18.00
CA PRO A 137 -4.81 -6.97 17.66
C PRO A 137 -3.63 -6.11 18.17
N SER A 138 -2.77 -6.66 19.01
CA SER A 138 -1.52 -5.98 19.40
C SER A 138 -0.38 -6.21 18.41
N ARG A 139 -0.47 -7.22 17.55
CA ARG A 139 0.58 -7.54 16.56
C ARG A 139 0.12 -7.40 15.11
N LEU A 140 -1.18 -7.47 14.83
CA LEU A 140 -1.74 -7.48 13.49
C LEU A 140 -2.60 -6.25 13.25
N GLN A 141 -2.28 -5.45 12.23
CA GLN A 141 -3.10 -4.35 11.73
C GLN A 141 -3.30 -4.50 10.22
N GLY A 142 -4.55 -4.61 9.81
CA GLY A 142 -4.91 -4.70 8.40
C GLY A 142 -5.28 -3.34 7.82
N ILE A 143 -4.85 -3.11 6.60
CA ILE A 143 -5.27 -1.96 5.80
C ILE A 143 -6.57 -2.31 5.10
N GLY A 144 -7.63 -1.55 5.37
CA GLY A 144 -8.91 -1.70 4.66
C GLY A 144 -8.80 -1.24 3.21
N VAL A 145 -9.78 -1.64 2.41
CA VAL A 145 -9.83 -1.24 0.99
C VAL A 145 -11.01 -0.30 0.76
N VAL A 146 -10.77 0.77 0.02
CA VAL A 146 -11.83 1.64 -0.48
C VAL A 146 -11.78 1.68 -2.01
N PRO A 147 -12.94 1.74 -2.68
CA PRO A 147 -13.00 1.88 -4.12
C PRO A 147 -12.32 3.17 -4.57
N MET A 148 -11.89 3.16 -5.81
CA MET A 148 -11.37 4.33 -6.50
C MET A 148 -12.34 5.51 -6.44
N LEU A 149 -11.79 6.71 -6.42
CA LEU A 149 -12.55 7.94 -6.56
C LEU A 149 -13.21 8.01 -7.95
N ASP A 150 -14.48 8.36 -7.97
CA ASP A 150 -15.31 8.46 -9.17
C ASP A 150 -15.97 9.84 -9.30
N ASP A 151 -16.63 10.10 -10.43
CA ASP A 151 -17.31 11.35 -10.71
C ASP A 151 -18.55 11.61 -9.84
N ASN A 152 -18.99 10.58 -9.07
CA ASN A 152 -20.15 10.64 -8.18
C ASN A 152 -19.82 11.24 -6.80
N GLY A 153 -18.72 11.97 -6.67
CA GLY A 153 -18.29 12.59 -5.42
C GLY A 153 -17.70 11.56 -4.42
N GLY A 154 -17.14 10.47 -4.93
CA GLY A 154 -16.52 9.44 -4.10
C GLY A 154 -17.48 8.74 -3.14
N LYS A 155 -18.77 8.66 -3.41
CA LYS A 155 -19.78 8.08 -2.52
C LYS A 155 -19.40 6.70 -2.02
N ASN A 156 -19.00 5.81 -2.93
CA ASN A 156 -18.61 4.45 -2.58
C ASN A 156 -17.33 4.42 -1.74
N ALA A 157 -16.39 5.32 -1.99
CA ALA A 157 -15.18 5.45 -1.17
C ALA A 157 -15.51 5.96 0.24
N VAL A 158 -16.42 6.96 0.36
CA VAL A 158 -16.91 7.48 1.65
C VAL A 158 -17.68 6.41 2.43
N GLU A 159 -18.52 5.62 1.76
CA GLU A 159 -19.23 4.51 2.39
C GLU A 159 -18.26 3.44 2.89
N ALA A 160 -17.34 3.01 2.06
CA ALA A 160 -16.38 1.97 2.37
C ALA A 160 -15.43 2.37 3.53
N ILE A 161 -14.95 3.62 3.58
CA ILE A 161 -14.09 4.07 4.69
C ILE A 161 -14.87 4.13 6.02
N LYS A 162 -16.11 4.59 6.00
CA LYS A 162 -16.99 4.58 7.18
C LYS A 162 -17.30 3.15 7.65
N PHE A 163 -17.53 2.24 6.71
CA PHE A 163 -17.70 0.83 7.01
C PHE A 163 -16.45 0.21 7.65
N ALA A 164 -15.28 0.45 7.07
CA ALA A 164 -13.99 -0.01 7.60
C ALA A 164 -13.77 0.50 9.02
N ALA A 165 -13.99 1.79 9.28
CA ALA A 165 -13.89 2.38 10.62
C ALA A 165 -14.85 1.72 11.63
N LYS A 166 -16.11 1.45 11.23
CA LYS A 166 -17.10 0.73 12.06
C LYS A 166 -16.65 -0.68 12.42
N LYS A 167 -15.89 -1.36 11.54
CA LYS A 167 -15.32 -2.70 11.79
C LYS A 167 -14.05 -2.66 12.63
N GLY A 168 -13.52 -1.49 12.95
CA GLY A 168 -12.30 -1.31 13.76
C GLY A 168 -11.02 -1.22 12.95
N ILE A 169 -11.10 -1.18 11.62
CA ILE A 169 -9.98 -0.88 10.72
C ILE A 169 -9.54 0.57 10.95
N ARG A 170 -8.25 0.82 11.01
CA ARG A 170 -7.69 2.13 11.37
C ARG A 170 -7.01 2.88 10.24
N SER A 171 -6.82 2.26 9.11
CA SER A 171 -6.22 2.84 7.91
C SER A 171 -6.79 2.16 6.68
N VAL A 172 -6.83 2.85 5.56
CA VAL A 172 -7.35 2.31 4.30
C VAL A 172 -6.38 2.50 3.14
N PHE A 173 -6.44 1.59 2.20
CA PHE A 173 -5.82 1.69 0.88
C PHE A 173 -6.85 2.23 -0.11
N LEU A 174 -6.48 3.29 -0.82
CA LEU A 174 -7.27 3.83 -1.93
C LEU A 174 -6.89 3.10 -3.23
N SER A 175 -7.82 2.30 -3.75
CA SER A 175 -7.63 1.66 -5.04
C SER A 175 -7.52 2.71 -6.15
N GLN A 176 -6.61 2.50 -7.09
CA GLN A 176 -6.35 3.41 -8.20
C GLN A 176 -6.31 2.64 -9.53
N ARG A 177 -6.69 3.28 -10.60
CA ARG A 177 -6.56 2.75 -11.96
C ARG A 177 -6.01 3.79 -12.91
N ASP A 178 -5.53 3.30 -14.02
CA ASP A 178 -5.18 4.14 -15.17
C ASP A 178 -6.41 4.88 -15.68
N GLY A 179 -6.28 6.19 -15.85
CA GLY A 179 -7.39 7.04 -16.28
C GLY A 179 -8.45 7.35 -15.21
N GLY A 180 -8.20 6.99 -13.94
CA GLY A 180 -9.02 7.44 -12.80
C GLY A 180 -8.90 8.93 -12.55
N LEU A 181 -9.79 9.48 -11.71
CA LEU A 181 -9.72 10.88 -11.31
C LEU A 181 -8.42 11.21 -10.61
N PRO A 182 -7.80 12.37 -10.91
CA PRO A 182 -6.66 12.86 -10.15
C PRO A 182 -7.03 13.03 -8.66
N LEU A 183 -6.08 12.78 -7.77
CA LEU A 183 -6.31 12.85 -6.32
C LEU A 183 -6.73 14.23 -5.80
N ASN A 184 -6.43 15.28 -6.56
CA ASN A 184 -6.85 16.67 -6.29
C ASN A 184 -8.16 17.06 -6.97
N HIS A 185 -8.87 16.12 -7.64
CA HIS A 185 -10.13 16.42 -8.29
C HIS A 185 -11.20 16.81 -7.26
N PRO A 186 -12.06 17.82 -7.53
CA PRO A 186 -13.09 18.26 -6.57
C PRO A 186 -14.03 17.14 -6.07
N SER A 187 -14.32 16.15 -6.89
CA SER A 187 -15.12 14.98 -6.49
C SER A 187 -14.46 14.12 -5.39
N ALA A 188 -13.16 14.28 -5.14
CA ALA A 188 -12.45 13.58 -4.09
C ALA A 188 -12.63 14.23 -2.70
N GLU A 189 -13.07 15.49 -2.63
CA GLU A 189 -13.17 16.24 -1.37
C GLU A 189 -13.99 15.54 -0.27
N PRO A 190 -15.17 14.94 -0.56
CA PRO A 190 -15.94 14.24 0.47
C PRO A 190 -15.20 13.05 1.07
N PHE A 191 -14.36 12.35 0.28
CA PHE A 191 -13.54 11.25 0.77
C PHE A 191 -12.40 11.75 1.66
N TRP A 192 -11.68 12.80 1.25
CA TRP A 192 -10.60 13.40 2.05
C TRP A 192 -11.13 13.95 3.38
N ALA A 193 -12.29 14.61 3.36
CA ALA A 193 -12.98 15.08 4.56
C ALA A 193 -13.35 13.91 5.50
N ALA A 194 -13.87 12.81 4.96
CA ALA A 194 -14.23 11.64 5.75
C ALA A 194 -12.99 10.96 6.37
N ALA A 195 -11.89 10.85 5.60
CA ALA A 195 -10.64 10.29 6.10
C ALA A 195 -10.05 11.14 7.24
N GLU A 196 -10.08 12.47 7.10
CA GLU A 196 -9.63 13.41 8.13
C GLU A 196 -10.51 13.34 9.39
N GLU A 197 -11.85 13.37 9.24
CA GLU A 197 -12.81 13.27 10.34
C GLU A 197 -12.64 11.98 11.15
N LEU A 198 -12.45 10.86 10.46
CA LEU A 198 -12.23 9.54 11.07
C LEU A 198 -10.81 9.36 11.61
N ASN A 199 -9.90 10.32 11.37
CA ASN A 199 -8.47 10.20 11.67
C ASN A 199 -7.86 8.91 11.12
N MET A 200 -8.24 8.54 9.90
CA MET A 200 -7.78 7.34 9.20
C MET A 200 -6.71 7.70 8.17
N PRO A 201 -5.46 7.28 8.35
CA PRO A 201 -4.46 7.38 7.31
C PRO A 201 -4.92 6.69 6.03
N VAL A 202 -4.66 7.32 4.89
CA VAL A 202 -4.96 6.75 3.58
C VAL A 202 -3.65 6.37 2.90
N SER A 203 -3.54 5.13 2.48
CA SER A 203 -2.38 4.62 1.77
C SER A 203 -2.59 4.67 0.27
N ILE A 204 -1.56 5.13 -0.43
CA ILE A 204 -1.37 5.05 -1.87
C ILE A 204 -0.18 4.12 -2.09
N HIS A 205 -0.41 3.02 -2.77
CA HIS A 205 0.60 1.98 -2.99
C HIS A 205 1.15 2.06 -4.41
N ILE A 206 2.37 1.58 -4.64
CA ILE A 206 2.93 1.53 -5.99
C ILE A 206 2.00 0.79 -6.95
N HIS A 207 1.99 1.25 -8.18
CA HIS A 207 1.28 0.64 -9.29
C HIS A 207 2.07 0.84 -10.61
N THR A 208 1.51 0.44 -11.75
CA THR A 208 2.20 0.53 -13.04
C THR A 208 2.69 1.96 -13.35
N THR A 209 3.93 2.09 -13.83
CA THR A 209 4.48 3.39 -14.22
C THR A 209 3.75 3.98 -15.44
N PRO A 210 3.70 5.32 -15.57
CA PRO A 210 3.08 5.98 -16.73
C PRO A 210 3.65 5.49 -18.06
N PHE A 211 4.96 5.22 -18.14
CA PHE A 211 5.60 4.68 -19.34
C PHE A 211 5.02 3.32 -19.75
N LEU A 212 4.91 2.37 -18.79
CA LEU A 212 4.40 1.02 -19.10
C LEU A 212 2.92 1.01 -19.47
N ARG A 213 2.14 1.97 -18.98
CA ARG A 213 0.69 2.08 -19.26
C ARG A 213 0.39 2.28 -20.73
N GLY A 214 1.28 2.98 -21.47
CA GLY A 214 1.10 3.27 -22.89
C GLY A 214 1.62 2.18 -23.83
N LEU A 215 2.26 1.11 -23.29
CA LEU A 215 2.88 0.10 -24.12
C LEU A 215 1.91 -1.03 -24.50
N LYS A 216 2.02 -1.49 -25.74
CA LYS A 216 1.31 -2.67 -26.24
C LYS A 216 1.97 -3.96 -25.70
N PRO A 217 1.25 -5.12 -25.69
CA PRO A 217 1.79 -6.39 -25.21
C PRO A 217 3.14 -6.78 -25.85
N GLU A 218 3.29 -6.59 -27.16
CA GLU A 218 4.52 -6.86 -27.88
C GLU A 218 5.70 -5.97 -27.46
N GLN A 219 5.41 -4.73 -27.04
CA GLN A 219 6.43 -3.80 -26.53
C GLN A 219 6.80 -4.13 -25.08
N LEU A 220 5.84 -4.59 -24.26
CA LEU A 220 6.08 -5.07 -22.90
C LEU A 220 6.95 -6.35 -22.89
N ALA A 221 6.93 -7.12 -23.99
CA ALA A 221 7.73 -8.34 -24.14
C ALA A 221 9.18 -8.06 -24.56
N LEU A 222 9.54 -6.82 -24.91
CA LEU A 222 10.92 -6.47 -25.26
C LEU A 222 11.85 -6.62 -24.05
N MET A 223 13.06 -7.11 -24.32
CA MET A 223 14.10 -7.27 -23.31
C MET A 223 14.38 -5.93 -22.60
N GLY A 224 14.48 -5.97 -21.27
CA GLY A 224 14.75 -4.79 -20.42
C GLY A 224 13.51 -3.96 -20.07
N THR A 225 12.37 -4.16 -20.74
CA THR A 225 11.16 -3.35 -20.48
C THR A 225 10.57 -3.63 -19.09
N LYS A 226 10.52 -4.89 -18.69
CA LYS A 226 9.99 -5.28 -17.36
C LYS A 226 10.92 -4.84 -16.24
N GLU A 227 12.22 -5.06 -16.40
CA GLU A 227 13.25 -4.65 -15.45
C GLU A 227 13.25 -3.13 -15.25
N MET A 228 13.15 -2.37 -16.35
CA MET A 228 13.00 -0.91 -16.29
C MET A 228 11.70 -0.51 -15.54
N GLY A 229 10.60 -1.21 -15.81
CA GLY A 229 9.33 -0.97 -15.13
C GLY A 229 9.42 -1.18 -13.62
N ILE A 230 10.03 -2.28 -13.17
CA ILE A 230 10.25 -2.57 -11.75
C ILE A 230 11.21 -1.52 -11.14
N THR A 231 12.27 -1.16 -11.83
CA THR A 231 13.26 -0.18 -11.37
C THR A 231 12.63 1.21 -11.16
N THR A 232 11.70 1.61 -12.01
CA THR A 232 11.13 2.98 -12.00
C THR A 232 9.75 3.07 -11.36
N VAL A 233 9.16 1.95 -10.92
CA VAL A 233 7.80 1.93 -10.35
C VAL A 233 7.65 2.85 -9.14
N THR A 234 8.68 2.96 -8.32
CA THR A 234 8.70 3.84 -7.14
C THR A 234 8.51 5.32 -7.50
N LEU A 235 8.94 5.73 -8.69
CA LEU A 235 8.83 7.12 -9.15
C LEU A 235 7.37 7.54 -9.45
N CYS A 236 6.45 6.61 -9.65
CA CYS A 236 5.03 6.94 -9.84
C CYS A 236 4.43 7.68 -8.64
N MET A 237 4.99 7.49 -7.43
CA MET A 237 4.55 8.17 -6.22
C MET A 237 4.75 9.67 -6.27
N SER A 238 5.77 10.17 -6.97
CA SER A 238 6.06 11.59 -7.09
C SER A 238 4.91 12.38 -7.74
N GLU A 239 4.19 11.78 -8.70
CA GLU A 239 3.02 12.40 -9.33
C GLU A 239 1.88 12.56 -8.33
N HIS A 240 1.59 11.53 -7.52
CA HIS A 240 0.53 11.58 -6.51
C HIS A 240 0.82 12.60 -5.41
N VAL A 241 2.06 12.59 -4.91
CA VAL A 241 2.52 13.59 -3.93
C VAL A 241 2.36 15.01 -4.50
N GLY A 242 2.84 15.24 -5.72
CA GLY A 242 2.75 16.52 -6.40
C GLY A 242 1.31 17.02 -6.59
N LEU A 243 0.41 16.14 -7.06
CA LEU A 243 -1.01 16.44 -7.23
C LEU A 243 -1.68 16.83 -5.92
N MET A 244 -1.41 16.10 -4.84
CA MET A 244 -2.00 16.41 -3.53
C MET A 244 -1.45 17.69 -2.92
N MET A 245 -0.14 17.95 -3.03
CA MET A 245 0.50 19.15 -2.53
C MET A 245 0.06 20.40 -3.30
N PHE A 246 0.36 20.45 -4.60
CA PHE A 246 0.05 21.63 -5.42
C PHE A 246 -1.44 21.81 -5.70
N GLY A 247 -2.23 20.72 -5.69
CA GLY A 247 -3.68 20.74 -5.75
C GLY A 247 -4.36 21.17 -4.45
N GLY A 248 -3.59 21.44 -3.38
CA GLY A 248 -4.06 22.00 -2.12
C GLY A 248 -4.89 21.05 -1.25
N VAL A 249 -4.85 19.73 -1.50
CA VAL A 249 -5.57 18.73 -0.68
C VAL A 249 -5.10 18.81 0.77
N PHE A 250 -3.80 18.78 1.02
CA PHE A 250 -3.24 18.88 2.36
C PHE A 250 -3.56 20.19 3.08
N MET A 251 -3.66 21.29 2.34
CA MET A 251 -4.02 22.60 2.90
C MET A 251 -5.50 22.62 3.35
N ARG A 252 -6.40 22.01 2.56
CA ARG A 252 -7.81 21.92 2.90
C ARG A 252 -8.11 20.90 4.00
N HIS A 253 -7.26 19.88 4.13
CA HIS A 253 -7.38 18.79 5.12
C HIS A 253 -6.10 18.70 5.98
N PRO A 254 -5.87 19.63 6.91
CA PRO A 254 -4.59 19.76 7.63
C PRO A 254 -4.27 18.61 8.60
N LYS A 255 -5.26 17.79 8.97
CA LYS A 255 -5.06 16.60 9.81
C LYS A 255 -4.95 15.31 9.00
N LEU A 256 -5.22 15.35 7.69
CA LEU A 256 -5.12 14.18 6.81
C LEU A 256 -3.69 13.62 6.81
N LYS A 257 -3.56 12.30 6.90
CA LYS A 257 -2.29 11.57 6.80
C LYS A 257 -2.31 10.66 5.58
N ILE A 258 -1.27 10.75 4.75
CA ILE A 258 -1.12 9.91 3.56
C ILE A 258 0.15 9.08 3.70
N VAL A 259 0.04 7.80 3.39
CA VAL A 259 1.16 6.86 3.33
C VAL A 259 1.45 6.50 1.88
N PHE A 260 2.66 6.75 1.43
CA PHE A 260 3.18 6.31 0.13
C PHE A 260 3.87 4.97 0.33
N ALA A 261 3.12 3.90 0.09
CA ALA A 261 3.52 2.54 0.41
C ALA A 261 4.32 1.87 -0.72
N GLU A 262 5.34 1.07 -0.35
CA GLU A 262 6.28 0.35 -1.23
C GLU A 262 7.03 1.24 -2.23
N GLY A 263 6.95 2.57 -2.04
CA GLY A 263 7.54 3.56 -2.95
C GLY A 263 9.03 3.79 -2.73
N GLY A 264 9.63 3.24 -1.70
CA GLY A 264 10.96 3.64 -1.27
C GLY A 264 11.03 5.12 -0.87
N ILE A 265 12.18 5.58 -0.46
CA ILE A 265 12.37 6.95 0.06
C ILE A 265 13.51 7.73 -0.62
N GLY A 266 14.34 7.06 -1.43
CA GLY A 266 15.52 7.68 -2.05
C GLY A 266 15.19 8.79 -3.06
N TRP A 267 14.01 8.78 -3.65
CA TRP A 267 13.55 9.81 -4.60
C TRP A 267 12.98 11.06 -3.89
N VAL A 268 12.52 10.93 -2.66
CA VAL A 268 11.78 11.98 -1.92
C VAL A 268 12.61 13.25 -1.70
N PRO A 269 13.90 13.21 -1.29
CA PRO A 269 14.70 14.40 -1.09
C PRO A 269 14.80 15.26 -2.34
N ALA A 270 15.11 14.67 -3.49
CA ALA A 270 15.22 15.36 -4.76
C ALA A 270 13.86 15.94 -5.21
N PHE A 271 12.78 15.20 -5.00
CA PHE A 271 11.42 15.67 -5.27
C PHE A 271 11.08 16.92 -4.40
N LEU A 272 11.31 16.86 -3.09
CA LEU A 272 10.97 17.95 -2.17
C LEU A 272 11.80 19.21 -2.47
N GLU A 273 13.10 19.05 -2.73
CA GLU A 273 13.96 20.17 -3.14
C GLU A 273 13.43 20.86 -4.40
N ARG A 274 13.08 20.06 -5.42
CA ARG A 274 12.49 20.57 -6.68
C ARG A 274 11.11 21.18 -6.46
N ALA A 275 10.25 20.58 -5.64
CA ALA A 275 8.91 21.08 -5.36
C ALA A 275 8.97 22.42 -4.60
N ASP A 276 9.85 22.57 -3.63
CA ASP A 276 10.11 23.84 -2.93
C ASP A 276 10.61 24.94 -3.88
N HIS A 277 11.48 24.57 -4.82
CA HIS A 277 11.92 25.51 -5.86
C HIS A 277 10.75 25.96 -6.74
N VAL A 278 9.90 25.03 -7.20
CA VAL A 278 8.70 25.33 -7.99
C VAL A 278 7.77 26.27 -7.20
N PHE A 279 7.55 26.00 -5.93
CA PHE A 279 6.77 26.87 -5.06
C PHE A 279 7.31 28.29 -5.02
N ARG A 280 8.62 28.46 -4.78
CA ARG A 280 9.23 29.79 -4.66
C ARG A 280 9.26 30.55 -5.98
N VAL A 281 9.55 29.87 -7.10
CA VAL A 281 9.84 30.52 -8.37
C VAL A 281 8.61 30.60 -9.27
N HIS A 282 7.80 29.53 -9.34
CA HIS A 282 6.75 29.40 -10.32
C HIS A 282 5.34 29.69 -9.82
N LYS A 283 5.11 29.61 -8.50
CA LYS A 283 3.80 29.89 -7.89
C LYS A 283 3.15 31.19 -8.37
N PRO A 284 3.87 32.34 -8.51
CA PRO A 284 3.24 33.60 -8.86
C PRO A 284 2.52 33.58 -10.21
N TYR A 285 2.98 32.79 -11.18
CA TYR A 285 2.36 32.74 -12.52
C TYR A 285 1.60 31.43 -12.82
N LEU A 286 1.70 30.42 -11.94
CA LEU A 286 0.89 29.20 -12.05
C LEU A 286 -0.47 29.30 -11.35
N GLY A 287 -0.73 30.42 -10.63
CA GLY A 287 -1.98 30.61 -9.89
C GLY A 287 -2.14 29.66 -8.70
N SER A 288 -1.06 29.05 -8.21
CA SER A 288 -1.12 28.13 -7.07
C SER A 288 -1.53 28.87 -5.79
N THR A 289 -2.49 28.34 -5.07
CA THR A 289 -3.04 28.89 -3.83
C THR A 289 -2.41 28.33 -2.56
N ILE A 290 -1.54 27.31 -2.66
CA ILE A 290 -0.89 26.73 -1.47
C ILE A 290 -0.04 27.79 -0.74
N THR A 291 -0.02 27.74 0.59
CA THR A 291 0.62 28.77 1.44
C THR A 291 1.87 28.28 2.12
N GLU A 292 2.14 26.98 2.11
CA GLU A 292 3.25 26.34 2.79
C GLU A 292 4.18 25.64 1.79
N LEU A 293 5.46 25.51 2.16
CA LEU A 293 6.43 24.77 1.35
C LEU A 293 6.04 23.28 1.26
N PRO A 294 6.19 22.65 0.09
CA PRO A 294 5.99 21.23 -0.08
C PRO A 294 6.75 20.35 0.93
N SER A 295 7.99 20.70 1.26
CA SER A 295 8.79 19.98 2.27
C SER A 295 8.23 20.10 3.69
N GLU A 296 7.61 21.21 4.05
CA GLU A 296 6.93 21.38 5.35
C GLU A 296 5.64 20.58 5.40
N THR A 297 4.85 20.58 4.33
CA THR A 297 3.64 19.74 4.17
C THR A 297 4.00 18.26 4.29
N TRP A 298 5.08 17.82 3.64
CA TRP A 298 5.57 16.45 3.75
C TRP A 298 5.79 16.03 5.19
N ARG A 299 6.55 16.79 5.95
CA ARG A 299 6.89 16.48 7.35
C ARG A 299 5.68 16.40 8.27
N LYS A 300 4.57 17.05 7.90
CA LYS A 300 3.36 17.11 8.73
C LYS A 300 2.35 16.01 8.40
N GLN A 301 2.21 15.65 7.12
CA GLN A 301 1.07 14.88 6.64
C GLN A 301 1.42 13.65 5.82
N CYS A 302 2.66 13.51 5.33
CA CYS A 302 3.10 12.40 4.50
C CYS A 302 3.95 11.39 5.27
N TYR A 303 3.81 10.13 4.91
CA TYR A 303 4.64 9.02 5.38
C TYR A 303 5.05 8.18 4.18
N ALA A 304 6.18 7.47 4.27
CA ALA A 304 6.62 6.57 3.21
C ALA A 304 7.19 5.28 3.79
N THR A 305 6.91 4.14 3.12
CA THR A 305 7.49 2.84 3.47
C THR A 305 8.65 2.50 2.55
N PHE A 306 9.62 1.77 3.09
CA PHE A 306 10.81 1.31 2.36
C PHE A 306 11.38 0.03 2.99
N GLN A 307 12.06 -0.77 2.20
CA GLN A 307 12.78 -1.98 2.63
C GLN A 307 14.29 -1.71 2.75
N GLU A 308 15.03 -1.89 1.64
CA GLU A 308 16.45 -1.57 1.51
C GLU A 308 16.63 -0.27 0.71
N ASP A 309 16.80 0.86 1.37
CA ASP A 309 16.97 2.16 0.70
C ASP A 309 18.11 2.97 1.33
N VAL A 310 19.33 2.58 0.98
CA VAL A 310 20.56 3.21 1.52
C VAL A 310 20.64 4.70 1.16
N ALA A 311 20.20 5.10 -0.03
CA ALA A 311 20.21 6.50 -0.47
C ALA A 311 19.25 7.34 0.38
N GLY A 312 18.03 6.87 0.56
CA GLY A 312 17.02 7.53 1.38
C GLY A 312 17.45 7.63 2.85
N ILE A 313 18.00 6.56 3.41
CA ILE A 313 18.50 6.57 4.80
C ILE A 313 19.62 7.60 4.99
N ARG A 314 20.52 7.75 4.03
CA ARG A 314 21.58 8.77 4.09
C ARG A 314 21.04 10.21 4.03
N LEU A 315 19.92 10.42 3.38
CA LEU A 315 19.28 11.74 3.19
C LEU A 315 18.03 11.92 4.06
N ARG A 316 17.84 11.10 5.09
CA ARG A 316 16.63 11.08 5.94
C ARG A 316 16.31 12.42 6.61
N ASP A 317 17.32 13.20 6.93
CA ASP A 317 17.15 14.52 7.56
C ASP A 317 16.41 15.51 6.64
N MET A 318 16.51 15.35 5.32
CA MET A 318 15.82 16.19 4.35
C MET A 318 14.31 15.90 4.36
N MET A 319 13.91 14.67 4.68
CA MET A 319 12.52 14.24 4.71
C MET A 319 11.87 14.37 6.07
N GLY A 320 12.65 14.21 7.14
CA GLY A 320 12.17 14.09 8.52
C GLY A 320 12.03 12.63 8.93
N VAL A 321 12.83 12.22 9.91
CA VAL A 321 12.91 10.83 10.40
C VAL A 321 11.54 10.30 10.84
N GLU A 322 10.66 11.17 11.32
CA GLU A 322 9.33 10.86 11.84
C GLU A 322 8.31 10.45 10.75
N THR A 323 8.67 10.60 9.48
CA THR A 323 7.80 10.28 8.32
C THR A 323 8.16 8.97 7.63
N LEU A 324 9.27 8.35 8.02
CA LEU A 324 9.84 7.19 7.37
C LEU A 324 9.53 5.92 8.16
N MET A 325 9.12 4.86 7.47
CA MET A 325 8.72 3.61 8.10
C MET A 325 9.31 2.43 7.32
N TRP A 326 10.10 1.61 8.03
CA TRP A 326 10.63 0.38 7.47
C TRP A 326 9.53 -0.67 7.24
N ALA A 327 9.72 -1.55 6.26
CA ALA A 327 8.77 -2.57 5.86
C ALA A 327 9.45 -3.86 5.40
N SER A 328 8.78 -4.99 5.54
CA SER A 328 9.29 -6.32 5.15
C SER A 328 8.88 -6.76 3.74
N ASP A 329 7.77 -6.23 3.24
CA ASP A 329 7.09 -6.66 2.02
C ASP A 329 6.79 -8.18 1.96
N TYR A 330 6.61 -8.81 3.13
CA TYR A 330 6.17 -10.21 3.18
C TYR A 330 4.76 -10.36 2.57
N PRO A 331 4.44 -11.35 1.72
CA PRO A 331 5.26 -12.50 1.30
C PRO A 331 5.74 -12.41 -0.17
N HIS A 332 5.98 -11.22 -0.68
CA HIS A 332 6.40 -10.99 -2.07
C HIS A 332 7.81 -11.50 -2.38
N THR A 333 8.23 -11.39 -3.67
CA THR A 333 9.59 -11.73 -4.10
C THR A 333 10.66 -10.81 -3.54
N ASP A 334 10.32 -9.58 -3.24
CA ASP A 334 11.21 -8.54 -2.69
C ASP A 334 11.29 -8.56 -1.17
N THR A 335 10.59 -9.51 -0.51
CA THR A 335 10.55 -9.60 0.95
C THR A 335 11.92 -9.72 1.59
N THR A 336 12.09 -9.04 2.71
CA THR A 336 13.26 -9.19 3.59
C THR A 336 13.21 -10.44 4.46
N TRP A 337 12.04 -11.09 4.54
CA TRP A 337 11.82 -12.33 5.31
C TRP A 337 12.69 -13.50 4.77
N PRO A 338 13.32 -14.34 5.59
CA PRO A 338 13.31 -14.35 7.06
C PRO A 338 14.54 -13.64 7.68
N ASP A 339 15.19 -12.76 6.97
CA ASP A 339 16.45 -12.11 7.33
C ASP A 339 16.28 -10.60 7.66
N SER A 340 15.06 -10.14 8.00
CA SER A 340 14.73 -8.72 8.17
C SER A 340 15.67 -8.00 9.14
N LYS A 341 15.94 -8.60 10.32
CA LYS A 341 16.88 -8.01 11.28
C LYS A 341 18.27 -7.78 10.68
N LYS A 342 18.82 -8.72 9.95
CA LYS A 342 20.13 -8.63 9.32
C LYS A 342 20.15 -7.54 8.23
N ILE A 343 19.08 -7.43 7.45
CA ILE A 343 18.92 -6.42 6.42
C ILE A 343 18.81 -5.03 7.06
N ILE A 344 18.02 -4.88 8.12
CA ILE A 344 17.94 -3.65 8.92
C ILE A 344 19.32 -3.25 9.44
N ASP A 345 20.06 -4.16 10.07
CA ASP A 345 21.38 -3.86 10.64
C ASP A 345 22.37 -3.38 9.58
N LYS A 346 22.31 -3.95 8.38
CA LYS A 346 23.12 -3.52 7.22
C LYS A 346 22.68 -2.15 6.69
N THR A 347 21.38 -1.96 6.46
CA THR A 347 20.82 -0.75 5.83
C THR A 347 20.98 0.48 6.73
N PHE A 348 20.86 0.29 8.04
CA PHE A 348 20.98 1.35 9.04
C PHE A 348 22.37 1.50 9.66
N ALA A 349 23.40 0.91 9.05
CA ALA A 349 24.77 1.03 9.55
C ALA A 349 25.20 2.51 9.69
N GLY A 350 25.60 2.93 10.91
CA GLY A 350 26.01 4.30 11.22
C GLY A 350 24.86 5.30 11.48
N VAL A 351 23.61 4.85 11.46
CA VAL A 351 22.45 5.66 11.87
C VAL A 351 22.36 5.70 13.41
N PRO A 352 22.12 6.86 14.06
CA PRO A 352 21.88 6.92 15.48
C PRO A 352 20.75 5.99 15.94
N ALA A 353 20.93 5.29 17.06
CA ALA A 353 20.01 4.27 17.53
C ALA A 353 18.56 4.77 17.73
N ASN A 354 18.41 5.98 18.23
CA ASN A 354 17.10 6.61 18.41
C ASN A 354 16.39 6.92 17.08
N GLU A 355 17.12 7.33 16.04
CA GLU A 355 16.55 7.56 14.70
C GLU A 355 16.20 6.23 14.03
N LYS A 356 17.10 5.24 14.14
CA LYS A 356 16.83 3.88 13.66
C LYS A 356 15.54 3.36 14.28
N HIS A 357 15.40 3.41 15.61
CA HIS A 357 14.22 2.89 16.31
C HIS A 357 12.92 3.59 15.89
N LYS A 358 12.94 4.90 15.67
CA LYS A 358 11.79 5.63 15.11
C LYS A 358 11.35 5.02 13.78
N MET A 359 12.28 4.82 12.85
CA MET A 359 11.98 4.37 11.49
C MET A 359 11.58 2.89 11.40
N ILE A 360 12.15 2.04 12.26
CA ILE A 360 11.84 0.61 12.24
C ILE A 360 10.69 0.21 13.16
N SER A 361 10.19 1.12 14.03
CA SER A 361 9.17 0.79 15.02
C SER A 361 8.21 1.92 15.33
N GLU A 362 8.67 2.98 16.01
CA GLU A 362 7.81 3.99 16.66
C GLU A 362 6.87 4.70 15.67
N ASN A 363 7.33 5.03 14.46
CA ASN A 363 6.53 5.78 13.49
C ASN A 363 5.32 4.96 13.03
N ALA A 364 5.53 3.67 12.69
CA ALA A 364 4.45 2.77 12.30
C ALA A 364 3.53 2.48 13.48
N ALA A 365 4.08 2.17 14.66
CA ALA A 365 3.29 1.92 15.86
C ALA A 365 2.37 3.09 16.21
N ARG A 366 2.87 4.32 16.14
CA ARG A 366 2.11 5.54 16.39
C ARG A 366 1.04 5.77 15.32
N LEU A 367 1.40 5.66 14.02
CA LEU A 367 0.49 5.98 12.92
C LEU A 367 -0.68 5.00 12.86
N TYR A 368 -0.41 3.72 13.00
CA TYR A 368 -1.41 2.66 12.91
C TYR A 368 -2.06 2.30 14.25
N GLY A 369 -1.61 2.95 15.35
CA GLY A 369 -2.23 2.84 16.66
C GLY A 369 -2.00 1.49 17.33
N PHE A 370 -0.88 0.85 17.12
CA PHE A 370 -0.44 -0.25 17.97
C PHE A 370 -0.30 0.29 19.40
N LYS A 371 -0.88 -0.41 20.36
CA LYS A 371 -0.84 0.03 21.77
C LYS A 371 0.52 -0.32 22.35
N SER A 372 1.36 0.69 22.48
CA SER A 372 2.58 0.62 23.27
C SER A 372 2.28 0.51 24.76
#